data_d72b768d7fee4999a4fa7cb7ebeea2ec
#
_entry.id   d72b768d7fee4999a4fa7cb7ebeea2ec
#
_cell.length_a   1.000
_cell.length_b   1.000
_cell.length_c   1.000
_cell.angle_alpha   90.00
_cell.angle_beta   90.00
_cell.angle_gamma   90.00
#
_symmetry.space_group_name_H-M   'P 1'
#
loop_
_entity.id
_entity.type
_entity.pdbx_description
1 polymer ?
#
loop_
_entity_poly.entity_id
_entity_poly.type
_entity_poly.pdbx_seq_one_letter_code
_entity_poly.pdbx_strand_id
1 'polypeptide(L)'
;MVQSLLNDITYEDQLTTVEGNMFQMIYGISEEEVEEYAAYVSTGATAEEITVIKAKDEATAKSIKEKLSERVKAQKSSFESYIPKEVEKIDNAIVYQEGVYVILSISNDSEKAETIITGK
;
A
#
# COMPACT_ATOMS: atom_id res chain seq x y z
N MET A 1 10.75 7.83 -3.24
CA MET A 1 9.96 6.60 -3.45
C MET A 1 8.48 6.89 -3.70
N VAL A 2 7.77 7.45 -2.73
CA VAL A 2 6.33 7.69 -2.90
C VAL A 2 6.04 8.67 -4.05
N GLN A 3 6.84 9.70 -4.22
CA GLN A 3 6.64 10.64 -5.32
C GLN A 3 6.82 9.99 -6.68
N SER A 4 7.79 9.07 -6.81
CA SER A 4 7.97 8.35 -8.07
C SER A 4 6.77 7.46 -8.37
N LEU A 5 6.22 6.80 -7.35
CA LEU A 5 5.01 5.98 -7.54
C LEU A 5 3.81 6.84 -7.93
N LEU A 6 3.67 8.02 -7.31
CA LEU A 6 2.57 8.94 -7.63
C LEU A 6 2.70 9.53 -9.03
N ASN A 7 3.92 9.89 -9.44
CA ASN A 7 4.14 10.61 -10.68
C ASN A 7 4.31 9.72 -11.91
N ASP A 8 4.95 8.56 -11.75
CA ASP A 8 5.33 7.72 -12.88
C ASP A 8 4.27 6.69 -13.28
N ILE A 9 3.33 6.39 -12.38
CA ILE A 9 2.23 5.46 -12.67
C ILE A 9 0.96 6.28 -12.89
N THR A 10 0.22 5.94 -13.94
CA THR A 10 -1.06 6.58 -14.22
C THR A 10 -2.18 5.81 -13.50
N TYR A 11 -2.76 6.41 -12.48
CA TYR A 11 -3.83 5.79 -11.71
C TYR A 11 -5.20 6.11 -12.34
N GLU A 12 -6.13 5.18 -12.23
CA GLU A 12 -7.47 5.37 -12.76
C GLU A 12 -8.32 6.28 -11.88
N ASP A 13 -8.00 6.34 -10.58
CA ASP A 13 -8.72 7.15 -9.62
C ASP A 13 -7.78 8.18 -8.98
N GLN A 14 -8.35 9.18 -8.37
CA GLN A 14 -7.57 10.17 -7.62
C GLN A 14 -7.22 9.56 -6.25
N LEU A 15 -5.93 9.55 -5.92
CA LEU A 15 -5.47 9.07 -4.63
C LEU A 15 -5.42 10.21 -3.63
N THR A 16 -5.91 9.97 -2.43
CA THR A 16 -5.92 10.95 -1.34
C THR A 16 -5.10 10.45 -0.17
N THR A 17 -4.51 11.39 0.59
CA THR A 17 -3.69 11.03 1.75
C THR A 17 -4.53 10.48 2.89
N VAL A 18 -3.92 9.56 3.65
CA VAL A 18 -4.51 8.99 4.86
C VAL A 18 -3.54 9.25 6.01
N GLU A 19 -4.03 9.86 7.09
CA GLU A 19 -3.20 10.21 8.23
C GLU A 19 -3.93 9.96 9.56
N GLY A 20 -3.15 9.89 10.65
CA GLY A 20 -3.67 9.83 12.01
C GLY A 20 -4.55 8.62 12.28
N ASN A 21 -5.71 8.85 12.85
CA ASN A 21 -6.63 7.77 13.23
C ASN A 21 -7.09 6.92 12.04
N MET A 22 -7.25 7.54 10.87
CA MET A 22 -7.65 6.80 9.67
C MET A 22 -6.57 5.81 9.25
N PHE A 23 -5.30 6.21 9.34
CA PHE A 23 -4.18 5.32 9.05
C PHE A 23 -4.20 4.11 10.00
N GLN A 24 -4.38 4.36 11.29
CA GLN A 24 -4.42 3.29 12.28
C GLN A 24 -5.60 2.35 12.06
N MET A 25 -6.76 2.90 11.71
CA MET A 25 -7.96 2.09 11.45
C MET A 25 -7.82 1.21 10.21
N ILE A 26 -7.26 1.76 9.14
CA ILE A 26 -7.14 1.04 7.88
C ILE A 26 -6.11 -0.09 7.97
N TYR A 27 -4.96 0.17 8.59
CA TYR A 27 -3.84 -0.76 8.57
C TYR A 27 -3.63 -1.54 9.87
N GLY A 28 -4.26 -1.12 10.95
CA GLY A 28 -4.04 -1.74 12.25
C GLY A 28 -2.64 -1.51 12.80
N ILE A 29 -2.02 -0.39 12.41
CA ILE A 29 -0.66 -0.03 12.81
C ILE A 29 -0.73 1.18 13.72
N SER A 30 -0.09 1.13 14.90
CA SER A 30 -0.07 2.26 15.82
C SER A 30 1.07 3.23 15.49
N GLU A 31 0.91 4.49 15.92
CA GLU A 31 1.94 5.50 15.70
C GLU A 31 3.26 5.15 16.39
N GLU A 32 3.21 4.37 17.45
CA GLU A 32 4.41 3.94 18.19
C GLU A 32 5.27 2.97 17.39
N GLU A 33 4.68 2.29 16.41
CA GLU A 33 5.39 1.31 15.57
C GLU A 33 6.15 1.95 14.42
N VAL A 34 5.85 3.20 14.08
CA VAL A 34 6.41 3.85 12.89
C VAL A 34 7.15 5.13 13.24
N GLU A 35 8.21 5.43 12.46
CA GLU A 35 8.89 6.72 12.55
C GLU A 35 8.29 7.70 11.54
N GLU A 36 7.98 7.21 10.34
CA GLU A 36 7.40 8.01 9.28
C GLU A 36 6.50 7.13 8.43
N TYR A 37 5.49 7.72 7.80
CA TYR A 37 4.67 7.02 6.83
C TYR A 37 4.05 7.99 5.83
N ALA A 38 3.72 7.46 4.65
CA ALA A 38 2.93 8.16 3.65
C ALA A 38 1.97 7.15 3.08
N ALA A 39 0.67 7.43 3.15
CA ALA A 39 -0.37 6.52 2.66
C ALA A 39 -1.33 7.30 1.76
N TYR A 40 -1.62 6.72 0.60
CA TYR A 40 -2.53 7.27 -0.39
C TYR A 40 -3.50 6.19 -0.81
N VAL A 41 -4.79 6.46 -0.71
CA VAL A 41 -5.82 5.51 -1.07
C VAL A 41 -6.78 6.11 -2.09
N SER A 42 -7.42 5.25 -2.88
CA SER A 42 -8.41 5.68 -3.84
C SER A 42 -9.71 6.09 -3.12
N THR A 43 -10.62 6.72 -3.87
CA THR A 43 -11.93 7.14 -3.33
C THR A 43 -12.85 5.97 -3.01
N GLY A 44 -12.48 4.75 -3.42
CA GLY A 44 -13.32 3.57 -3.32
C GLY A 44 -13.81 3.08 -4.68
N ALA A 45 -13.59 3.86 -5.74
CA ALA A 45 -13.93 3.46 -7.10
C ALA A 45 -12.94 2.44 -7.66
N THR A 46 -11.72 2.40 -7.12
CA THR A 46 -10.69 1.42 -7.48
C THR A 46 -10.03 0.89 -6.21
N ALA A 47 -9.22 -0.16 -6.36
CA ALA A 47 -8.43 -0.71 -5.27
C ALA A 47 -7.02 -0.09 -5.19
N GLU A 48 -6.74 0.89 -6.01
CA GLU A 48 -5.41 1.50 -6.08
C GLU A 48 -4.97 2.10 -4.76
N GLU A 49 -3.73 1.87 -4.37
CA GLU A 49 -3.23 2.27 -3.06
C GLU A 49 -1.70 2.30 -3.05
N ILE A 50 -1.15 3.28 -2.33
CA ILE A 50 0.31 3.38 -2.10
C ILE A 50 0.51 3.60 -0.61
N THR A 51 1.34 2.77 0.02
CA THR A 51 1.70 2.96 1.43
C THR A 51 3.19 2.73 1.59
N VAL A 52 3.90 3.73 2.10
CA VAL A 52 5.34 3.64 2.38
C VAL A 52 5.52 3.93 3.86
N ILE A 53 6.10 2.99 4.58
CA ILE A 53 6.25 3.07 6.04
C ILE A 53 7.71 2.87 6.42
N LYS A 54 8.20 3.74 7.31
CA LYS A 54 9.48 3.55 7.97
C LYS A 54 9.18 3.11 9.40
N ALA A 55 9.44 1.85 9.70
CA ALA A 55 9.21 1.29 11.03
C ALA A 55 10.32 1.71 12.00
N LYS A 56 10.06 1.58 13.28
CA LYS A 56 11.04 1.92 14.31
C LYS A 56 12.25 0.95 14.33
N ASP A 57 12.05 -0.30 13.89
CA ASP A 57 13.12 -1.30 13.79
C ASP A 57 12.71 -2.40 12.79
N GLU A 58 13.65 -3.30 12.46
CA GLU A 58 13.39 -4.36 11.48
C GLU A 58 12.35 -5.38 11.94
N ALA A 59 12.33 -5.72 13.23
CA ALA A 59 11.35 -6.66 13.76
C ALA A 59 9.93 -6.09 13.61
N THR A 60 9.76 -4.80 13.90
CA THR A 60 8.49 -4.12 13.73
C THR A 60 8.12 -4.02 12.24
N ALA A 61 9.10 -3.77 11.37
CA ALA A 61 8.87 -3.73 9.93
C ALA A 61 8.33 -5.06 9.42
N LYS A 62 8.85 -6.17 9.92
CA LYS A 62 8.36 -7.50 9.55
C LYS A 62 6.90 -7.70 9.97
N SER A 63 6.54 -7.25 11.15
CA SER A 63 5.16 -7.29 11.64
C SER A 63 4.26 -6.41 10.80
N ILE A 64 4.72 -5.21 10.43
CA ILE A 64 3.97 -4.29 9.56
C ILE A 64 3.74 -4.91 8.19
N LYS A 65 4.74 -5.60 7.65
CA LYS A 65 4.60 -6.29 6.36
C LYS A 65 3.44 -7.30 6.39
N GLU A 66 3.32 -8.04 7.48
CA GLU A 66 2.21 -8.98 7.65
C GLU A 66 0.86 -8.26 7.69
N LYS A 67 0.81 -7.10 8.37
CA LYS A 67 -0.42 -6.30 8.44
C LYS A 67 -0.81 -5.75 7.07
N LEU A 68 0.17 -5.32 6.27
CA LEU A 68 -0.11 -4.87 4.90
C LEU A 68 -0.60 -6.02 4.02
N SER A 69 -0.06 -7.23 4.21
CA SER A 69 -0.55 -8.42 3.49
C SER A 69 -1.99 -8.74 3.86
N GLU A 70 -2.36 -8.58 5.12
CA GLU A 70 -3.75 -8.75 5.57
C GLU A 70 -4.66 -7.67 4.96
N ARG A 71 -4.16 -6.45 4.82
CA ARG A 71 -4.89 -5.37 4.14
C ARG A 71 -5.21 -5.76 2.71
N VAL A 72 -4.24 -6.34 1.98
CA VAL A 72 -4.44 -6.81 0.61
C VAL A 72 -5.55 -7.87 0.55
N LYS A 73 -5.54 -8.82 1.47
CA LYS A 73 -6.57 -9.86 1.54
C LYS A 73 -7.96 -9.29 1.81
N ALA A 74 -8.03 -8.31 2.71
CA ALA A 74 -9.29 -7.65 3.04
C ALA A 74 -9.84 -6.89 1.83
N GLN A 75 -8.96 -6.20 1.08
CA GLN A 75 -9.34 -5.50 -0.13
C GLN A 75 -9.86 -6.46 -1.18
N LYS A 76 -9.20 -7.61 -1.35
CA LYS A 76 -9.64 -8.63 -2.31
C LYS A 76 -11.05 -9.12 -1.98
N SER A 77 -11.30 -9.44 -0.72
CA SER A 77 -12.63 -9.90 -0.28
C SER A 77 -13.69 -8.85 -0.57
N SER A 78 -13.40 -7.58 -0.29
CA SER A 78 -14.35 -6.49 -0.53
C SER A 78 -14.64 -6.30 -2.01
N PHE A 79 -13.59 -6.28 -2.86
CA PHE A 79 -13.76 -5.98 -4.27
C PHE A 79 -14.32 -7.15 -5.09
N GLU A 80 -14.14 -8.39 -4.64
CA GLU A 80 -14.74 -9.55 -5.31
C GLU A 80 -16.25 -9.39 -5.50
N SER A 81 -16.91 -8.80 -4.50
CA SER A 81 -18.36 -8.59 -4.53
C SER A 81 -18.75 -7.23 -5.08
N TYR A 82 -17.89 -6.23 -4.92
CA TYR A 82 -18.21 -4.84 -5.22
C TYR A 82 -17.82 -4.43 -6.63
N ILE A 83 -16.54 -4.56 -6.98
CA ILE A 83 -16.02 -4.25 -8.32
C ILE A 83 -15.04 -5.36 -8.71
N PRO A 84 -15.53 -6.50 -9.22
CA PRO A 84 -14.67 -7.66 -9.49
C PRO A 84 -13.48 -7.40 -10.41
N LYS A 85 -13.59 -6.42 -11.32
CA LYS A 85 -12.49 -6.08 -12.23
C LYS A 85 -11.24 -5.55 -11.49
N GLU A 86 -11.40 -5.06 -10.26
CA GLU A 86 -10.28 -4.56 -9.48
C GLU A 86 -9.46 -5.69 -8.84
N VAL A 87 -10.00 -6.89 -8.78
CA VAL A 87 -9.29 -8.04 -8.18
C VAL A 87 -7.97 -8.31 -8.89
N GLU A 88 -7.90 -8.10 -10.19
CA GLU A 88 -6.65 -8.29 -10.94
C GLU A 88 -5.53 -7.38 -10.40
N LYS A 89 -5.86 -6.12 -10.10
CA LYS A 89 -4.88 -5.19 -9.52
C LYS A 89 -4.43 -5.67 -8.15
N ILE A 90 -5.37 -6.17 -7.36
CA ILE A 90 -5.09 -6.66 -6.01
C ILE A 90 -4.23 -7.91 -6.05
N ASP A 91 -4.49 -8.82 -7.00
CA ASP A 91 -3.68 -10.03 -7.17
C ASP A 91 -2.24 -9.71 -7.56
N ASN A 92 -2.00 -8.55 -8.15
CA ASN A 92 -0.67 -8.08 -8.52
C ASN A 92 -0.11 -7.06 -7.52
N ALA A 93 -0.70 -6.95 -6.35
CA ALA A 93 -0.22 -6.06 -5.30
C ALA A 93 1.21 -6.42 -4.88
N ILE A 94 1.97 -5.38 -4.57
CA ILE A 94 3.34 -5.54 -4.11
C ILE A 94 3.38 -5.20 -2.62
N VAL A 95 3.89 -6.12 -1.80
CA VAL A 95 4.18 -5.88 -0.39
C VAL A 95 5.66 -6.19 -0.21
N TYR A 96 6.47 -5.16 0.00
CA TYR A 96 7.92 -5.26 -0.03
C TYR A 96 8.52 -4.70 1.24
N GLN A 97 9.55 -5.38 1.77
CA GLN A 97 10.29 -4.90 2.93
C GLN A 97 11.77 -4.87 2.62
N GLU A 98 12.42 -3.77 2.98
CA GLU A 98 13.87 -3.65 2.94
C GLU A 98 14.32 -2.92 4.20
N GLY A 99 15.00 -3.64 5.11
CA GLY A 99 15.37 -3.09 6.41
C GLY A 99 14.15 -2.67 7.21
N VAL A 100 14.08 -1.39 7.56
CA VAL A 100 12.95 -0.83 8.31
C VAL A 100 11.85 -0.28 7.41
N TYR A 101 12.03 -0.32 6.09
CA TYR A 101 11.03 0.19 5.15
C TYR A 101 10.10 -0.90 4.68
N VAL A 102 8.81 -0.61 4.66
CA VAL A 102 7.77 -1.52 4.16
C VAL A 102 6.89 -0.74 3.20
N ILE A 103 6.62 -1.33 2.04
CA ILE A 103 5.89 -0.66 0.96
C ILE A 103 4.76 -1.55 0.46
N LEU A 104 3.57 -0.95 0.31
CA LEU A 104 2.43 -1.57 -0.35
C LEU A 104 2.11 -0.77 -1.60
N SER A 105 1.95 -1.45 -2.73
CA SER A 105 1.53 -0.82 -3.97
C SER A 105 0.47 -1.67 -4.66
N ILE A 106 -0.68 -1.08 -4.93
CA ILE A 106 -1.74 -1.70 -5.73
C ILE A 106 -2.01 -0.73 -6.87
N SER A 107 -1.76 -1.19 -8.10
CA SER A 107 -1.90 -0.33 -9.28
C SER A 107 -2.24 -1.15 -10.52
N ASN A 108 -2.52 -0.46 -11.60
CA ASN A 108 -2.71 -1.08 -12.92
C ASN A 108 -1.39 -1.31 -13.66
N ASP A 109 -0.26 -0.99 -13.06
CA ASP A 109 1.06 -1.17 -13.66
C ASP A 109 2.05 -1.69 -12.61
N SER A 110 1.86 -2.95 -12.21
CA SER A 110 2.68 -3.58 -11.18
C SER A 110 4.14 -3.73 -11.59
N GLU A 111 4.41 -3.90 -12.89
CA GLU A 111 5.79 -4.02 -13.37
C GLU A 111 6.56 -2.71 -13.15
N LYS A 112 5.96 -1.58 -13.50
CA LYS A 112 6.58 -0.28 -13.30
C LYS A 112 6.73 0.02 -11.80
N ALA A 113 5.71 -0.31 -11.01
CA ALA A 113 5.76 -0.14 -9.55
C ALA A 113 6.91 -0.97 -8.95
N GLU A 114 7.06 -2.21 -9.38
CA GLU A 114 8.14 -3.07 -8.89
C GLU A 114 9.50 -2.49 -9.19
N THR A 115 9.71 -1.98 -10.40
CA THR A 115 10.96 -1.33 -10.79
C THR A 115 11.26 -0.13 -9.91
N ILE A 116 10.27 0.71 -9.65
CA ILE A 116 10.42 1.89 -8.79
C ILE A 116 10.78 1.47 -7.36
N ILE A 117 10.08 0.50 -6.82
CA ILE A 117 10.24 0.06 -5.42
C ILE A 117 11.57 -0.65 -5.20
N THR A 118 11.93 -1.57 -6.09
CA THR A 118 13.14 -2.40 -5.91
C THR A 118 14.38 -1.81 -6.58
N GLY A 119 14.22 -0.87 -7.48
CA GLY A 119 15.32 -0.31 -8.24
C GLY A 119 15.82 -1.22 -9.35
N LYS A 120 15.05 -2.23 -9.67
CA LYS A 120 15.40 -3.23 -10.69
C LYS A 120 14.41 -3.15 -11.86
#